data_4fe3b2a0e959269dcab8eae1ac0770f8
#
_entry.id   4fe3b2a0e959269dcab8eae1ac0770f8
#
_cell.length_a   1.000
_cell.length_b   1.000
_cell.length_c   1.000
_cell.angle_alpha   90.00
_cell.angle_beta   90.00
_cell.angle_gamma   90.00
#
_symmetry.space_group_name_H-M   'P 1'
#
loop_
_entity.id
_entity.type
_entity.pdbx_description
1 polymer ?
#
loop_
_entity_poly.entity_id
_entity_poly.type
_entity_poly.pdbx_seq_one_letter_code
_entity_poly.pdbx_strand_id
1 'polypeptide(L)'
;MFLVVFRNRKRADIDAAAYGADASRMEELARAQPGFLSFKSYTADDGEVIALSEWTSAEAAREWGSHPDHSRTQARGRAEYYQDYTLYSAENPRTHRFERPDN
;
A
#
# COMPACT_ATOMS: atom_id res chain seq x y z
N MET A 1 13.23 -3.83 9.34
CA MET A 1 12.14 -3.14 8.62
C MET A 1 11.24 -4.19 7.96
N PHE A 2 9.97 -3.91 7.88
CA PHE A 2 8.98 -4.81 7.28
C PHE A 2 8.45 -4.17 6.01
N LEU A 3 8.48 -4.91 4.90
CA LEU A 3 8.07 -4.43 3.58
C LEU A 3 6.73 -5.06 3.19
N VAL A 4 5.81 -4.23 2.67
CA VAL A 4 4.55 -4.69 2.09
C VAL A 4 4.48 -4.23 0.64
N VAL A 5 4.20 -5.17 -0.26
CA VAL A 5 4.03 -4.90 -1.70
C VAL A 5 2.61 -5.30 -2.08
N PHE A 6 1.81 -4.33 -2.49
CA PHE A 6 0.42 -4.56 -2.87
C PHE A 6 0.28 -4.33 -4.38
N ARG A 7 0.10 -5.42 -5.12
CA ARG A 7 -0.11 -5.37 -6.58
C ARG A 7 -1.60 -5.49 -6.85
N ASN A 8 -2.14 -4.61 -7.67
CA ASN A 8 -3.57 -4.65 -7.93
C ASN A 8 -3.92 -4.16 -9.34
N ARG A 9 -5.07 -4.64 -9.82
CA ARG A 9 -5.72 -4.12 -11.02
C ARG A 9 -7.13 -3.72 -10.63
N LYS A 10 -7.56 -2.55 -11.11
CA LYS A 10 -8.92 -2.06 -10.84
C LYS A 10 -9.90 -2.66 -11.83
N ARG A 11 -11.14 -2.79 -11.38
CA ARG A 11 -12.26 -3.09 -12.28
C ARG A 11 -12.43 -1.92 -13.26
N ALA A 12 -12.90 -2.24 -14.47
CA ALA A 12 -13.12 -1.22 -15.49
C ALA A 12 -14.24 -0.24 -15.14
N ASP A 13 -15.17 -0.66 -14.29
CA ASP A 13 -16.39 0.09 -13.95
C ASP A 13 -16.32 0.77 -12.58
N ILE A 14 -15.13 1.04 -12.05
CA ILE A 14 -15.00 1.66 -10.73
C ILE A 14 -15.46 3.12 -10.74
N ASP A 15 -15.92 3.55 -9.58
CA ASP A 15 -16.10 4.97 -9.30
C ASP A 15 -14.72 5.56 -8.94
N ALA A 16 -14.08 6.18 -9.93
CA ALA A 16 -12.72 6.69 -9.76
C ALA A 16 -12.62 7.77 -8.69
N ALA A 17 -13.67 8.61 -8.56
CA ALA A 17 -13.68 9.66 -7.55
C ALA A 17 -13.76 9.07 -6.14
N ALA A 18 -14.62 8.08 -5.93
CA ALA A 18 -14.76 7.39 -4.65
C ALA A 18 -13.48 6.64 -4.29
N TYR A 19 -12.87 5.95 -5.27
CA TYR A 19 -11.60 5.26 -5.05
C TYR A 19 -10.50 6.24 -4.65
N GLY A 20 -10.37 7.35 -5.37
CA GLY A 20 -9.35 8.37 -5.07
C GLY A 20 -9.51 8.96 -3.67
N ALA A 21 -10.74 9.21 -3.25
CA ALA A 21 -11.02 9.73 -1.92
C ALA A 21 -10.62 8.70 -0.84
N ASP A 22 -10.99 7.44 -1.02
CA ASP A 22 -10.63 6.37 -0.08
C ASP A 22 -9.11 6.17 -0.02
N ALA A 23 -8.44 6.16 -1.17
CA ALA A 23 -7.00 5.98 -1.25
C ALA A 23 -6.24 7.12 -0.54
N SER A 24 -6.65 8.37 -0.77
CA SER A 24 -6.04 9.53 -0.12
C SER A 24 -6.23 9.49 1.39
N ARG A 25 -7.42 9.12 1.85
CA ARG A 25 -7.70 9.00 3.28
C ARG A 25 -6.85 7.90 3.92
N MET A 26 -6.71 6.76 3.25
CA MET A 26 -5.92 5.64 3.77
C MET A 26 -4.45 6.01 3.85
N GLU A 27 -3.91 6.68 2.86
CA GLU A 27 -2.53 7.14 2.91
C GLU A 27 -2.31 8.11 4.07
N GLU A 28 -3.22 9.07 4.26
CA GLU A 28 -3.15 10.03 5.36
C GLU A 28 -3.16 9.32 6.72
N LEU A 29 -4.06 8.36 6.90
CA LEU A 29 -4.14 7.60 8.14
C LEU A 29 -2.92 6.71 8.36
N ALA A 30 -2.42 6.07 7.31
CA ALA A 30 -1.23 5.22 7.40
C ALA A 30 -0.01 6.02 7.84
N ARG A 31 0.17 7.22 7.28
CA ARG A 31 1.31 8.09 7.63
C ARG A 31 1.30 8.50 9.10
N ALA A 32 0.14 8.51 9.74
CA ALA A 32 0.01 8.84 11.15
C ALA A 32 0.20 7.63 12.09
N GLN A 33 0.33 6.42 11.56
CA GLN A 33 0.44 5.23 12.39
C GLN A 33 1.84 5.06 12.98
N PRO A 34 1.93 4.59 14.23
CA PRO A 34 3.23 4.25 14.81
C PRO A 34 3.95 3.20 13.94
N GLY A 35 5.23 3.44 13.70
CA GLY A 35 6.04 2.52 12.91
C GLY A 35 5.94 2.69 11.40
N PHE A 36 5.15 3.64 10.92
CA PHE A 36 5.13 3.95 9.50
C PHE A 36 6.46 4.57 9.07
N LEU A 37 7.04 4.08 7.96
CA LEU A 37 8.28 4.62 7.41
C LEU A 37 8.07 5.30 6.06
N SER A 38 7.43 4.63 5.11
CA SER A 38 7.23 5.18 3.77
C SER A 38 6.07 4.51 3.04
N PHE A 39 5.53 5.23 2.08
CA PHE A 39 4.52 4.72 1.15
C PHE A 39 4.73 5.39 -0.20
N LYS A 40 4.69 4.57 -1.26
CA LYS A 40 4.70 5.10 -2.62
C LYS A 40 4.02 4.10 -3.55
N SER A 41 3.25 4.61 -4.49
CA SER A 41 2.60 3.77 -5.49
C SER A 41 3.11 4.11 -6.89
N TYR A 42 3.07 3.10 -7.76
CA TYR A 42 3.55 3.18 -9.14
C TYR A 42 2.51 2.55 -10.05
N THR A 43 2.30 3.13 -11.21
CA THR A 43 1.39 2.58 -12.20
C THR A 43 2.18 2.15 -13.43
N ALA A 44 2.03 0.88 -13.82
CA ALA A 44 2.65 0.34 -15.01
C ALA A 44 1.86 0.75 -16.26
N ASP A 45 2.49 0.62 -17.43
CA ASP A 45 1.85 0.98 -18.69
C ASP A 45 0.58 0.19 -18.97
N ASP A 46 0.49 -1.04 -18.44
CA ASP A 46 -0.68 -1.90 -18.63
C ASP A 46 -1.78 -1.65 -17.59
N GLY A 47 -1.60 -0.66 -16.72
CA GLY A 47 -2.59 -0.28 -15.72
C GLY A 47 -2.44 -0.96 -14.37
N GLU A 48 -1.52 -1.92 -14.23
CA GLU A 48 -1.25 -2.52 -12.92
C GLU A 48 -0.64 -1.47 -11.99
N VAL A 49 -1.11 -1.45 -10.74
CA VAL A 49 -0.57 -0.57 -9.71
C VAL A 49 0.19 -1.39 -8.67
N ILE A 50 1.35 -0.89 -8.28
CA ILE A 50 2.12 -1.43 -7.15
C ILE A 50 2.23 -0.35 -6.09
N ALA A 51 1.75 -0.66 -4.90
CA ALA A 51 1.93 0.19 -3.73
C ALA A 51 2.97 -0.46 -2.82
N LEU A 52 4.03 0.28 -2.50
CA LEU A 52 5.07 -0.15 -1.57
C LEU A 52 4.90 0.59 -0.25
N SER A 53 4.86 -0.14 0.85
CA SER A 53 4.93 0.49 2.17
C SER A 53 5.99 -0.17 3.01
N GLU A 54 6.65 0.64 3.83
CA GLU A 54 7.70 0.19 4.72
C GLU A 54 7.32 0.54 6.16
N TRP A 55 7.60 -0.38 7.07
CA TRP A 55 7.22 -0.28 8.46
C TRP A 55 8.39 -0.68 9.35
N THR A 56 8.44 -0.16 10.56
CA THR A 56 9.53 -0.51 11.49
C THR A 56 9.50 -1.98 11.89
N SER A 57 8.32 -2.62 11.86
CA SER A 57 8.17 -4.02 12.28
C SER A 57 6.94 -4.64 11.63
N ALA A 58 6.91 -5.98 11.64
CA ALA A 58 5.72 -6.73 11.22
C ALA A 58 4.51 -6.39 12.09
N GLU A 59 4.73 -6.14 13.38
CA GLU A 59 3.67 -5.78 14.31
C GLU A 59 3.02 -4.45 13.94
N ALA A 60 3.82 -3.43 13.61
CA ALA A 60 3.30 -2.13 13.18
C ALA A 60 2.44 -2.26 11.92
N ALA A 61 2.92 -3.02 10.94
CA ALA A 61 2.17 -3.28 9.71
C ALA A 61 0.86 -4.01 9.99
N ARG A 62 0.89 -4.98 10.90
CA ARG A 62 -0.30 -5.76 11.27
C ARG A 62 -1.34 -4.91 12.00
N GLU A 63 -0.90 -4.01 12.88
CA GLU A 63 -1.79 -3.09 13.57
C GLU A 63 -2.48 -2.15 12.59
N TRP A 64 -1.75 -1.65 11.59
CA TRP A 64 -2.35 -0.87 10.52
C TRP A 64 -3.37 -1.71 9.74
N GLY A 65 -3.00 -2.94 9.37
CA GLY A 65 -3.90 -3.85 8.64
C GLY A 65 -5.22 -4.10 9.35
N SER A 66 -5.21 -4.11 10.69
CA SER A 66 -6.41 -4.33 11.49
C SER A 66 -7.10 -3.05 11.96
N HIS A 67 -6.57 -1.88 11.58
CA HIS A 67 -7.23 -0.61 11.90
C HIS A 67 -8.64 -0.60 11.32
N PRO A 68 -9.68 -0.20 12.09
CA PRO A 68 -11.06 -0.30 11.62
C PRO A 68 -11.34 0.40 10.29
N ASP A 69 -10.78 1.58 10.07
CA ASP A 69 -10.96 2.31 8.82
C ASP A 69 -10.29 1.60 7.65
N HIS A 70 -9.10 1.05 7.87
CA HIS A 70 -8.37 0.30 6.86
C HIS A 70 -9.10 -1.00 6.51
N SER A 71 -9.61 -1.71 7.51
CA SER A 71 -10.36 -2.95 7.29
C SER A 71 -11.64 -2.70 6.49
N ARG A 72 -12.35 -1.61 6.78
CA ARG A 72 -13.56 -1.23 6.02
C ARG A 72 -13.20 -0.90 4.57
N THR A 73 -12.14 -0.16 4.35
CA THR A 73 -11.72 0.22 3.00
C THR A 73 -11.21 -0.99 2.22
N GLN A 74 -10.54 -1.95 2.87
CA GLN A 74 -10.15 -3.21 2.23
C GLN A 74 -11.38 -4.01 1.78
N ALA A 75 -12.41 -4.10 2.63
CA ALA A 75 -13.64 -4.80 2.28
C ALA A 75 -14.34 -4.13 1.09
N ARG A 76 -14.39 -2.80 1.08
CA ARG A 76 -14.94 -2.03 -0.04
C ARG A 76 -14.12 -2.22 -1.31
N GLY A 77 -12.79 -2.26 -1.19
CA GLY A 77 -11.90 -2.53 -2.33
C GLY A 77 -12.22 -3.87 -2.99
N ARG A 78 -12.36 -4.92 -2.19
CA ARG A 78 -12.71 -6.24 -2.72
C ARG A 78 -14.09 -6.26 -3.36
N ALA A 79 -15.05 -5.54 -2.81
CA ALA A 79 -16.41 -5.51 -3.31
C ALA A 79 -16.57 -4.63 -4.56
N GLU A 80 -15.87 -3.50 -4.64
CA GLU A 80 -16.19 -2.45 -5.59
C GLU A 80 -15.03 -2.01 -6.50
N TYR A 81 -13.75 -2.16 -6.07
CA TYR A 81 -12.64 -1.52 -6.76
C TYR A 81 -11.73 -2.47 -7.51
N TYR A 82 -11.38 -3.62 -6.92
CA TYR A 82 -10.32 -4.46 -7.47
C TYR A 82 -10.84 -5.57 -8.33
N GLN A 83 -10.26 -5.72 -9.51
CA GLN A 83 -10.43 -6.91 -10.33
C GLN A 83 -9.67 -8.08 -9.70
N ASP A 84 -8.43 -7.81 -9.29
CA ASP A 84 -7.59 -8.76 -8.58
C ASP A 84 -6.52 -8.02 -7.80
N TYR A 85 -5.93 -8.69 -6.84
CA TYR A 85 -4.73 -8.17 -6.18
C TYR A 85 -3.91 -9.32 -5.59
N THR A 86 -2.63 -9.03 -5.41
CA THR A 86 -1.68 -9.91 -4.73
C THR A 86 -0.91 -9.06 -3.72
N LEU A 87 -0.76 -9.58 -2.51
CA LEU A 87 -0.02 -8.89 -1.46
C LEU A 87 1.18 -9.74 -1.06
N TYR A 88 2.36 -9.15 -1.12
CA TYR A 88 3.58 -9.75 -0.59
C TYR A 88 4.01 -8.98 0.64
N SER A 89 4.59 -9.70 1.60
CA SER A 89 5.25 -9.06 2.74
C SER A 89 6.53 -9.79 3.06
N ALA A 90 7.52 -9.04 3.56
CA ALA A 90 8.82 -9.60 3.90
C ALA A 90 9.39 -8.85 5.09
N GLU A 91 9.83 -9.62 6.09
CA GLU A 91 10.55 -9.07 7.24
C GLU A 91 12.04 -9.01 6.88
N ASN A 92 12.65 -7.83 7.13
CA ASN A 92 14.07 -7.60 6.87
C ASN A 92 14.50 -8.07 5.48
N PRO A 93 13.91 -7.52 4.41
CA PRO A 93 14.23 -7.94 3.06
C PRO A 93 15.71 -7.74 2.77
N ARG A 94 16.30 -8.69 2.04
CA ARG A 94 17.70 -8.56 1.61
C ARG A 94 17.81 -7.32 0.74
N THR A 95 18.71 -6.40 1.14
CA THR A 95 18.79 -5.09 0.52
C THR A 95 20.23 -4.83 0.04
N HIS A 96 20.35 -4.35 -1.19
CA HIS A 96 21.60 -3.78 -1.70
C HIS A 96 21.27 -2.37 -2.16
N ARG A 97 22.05 -1.39 -1.69
CA ARG A 97 21.85 0.01 -2.02
C ARG A 97 23.10 0.62 -2.58
N PHE A 98 22.95 1.37 -3.64
CA PHE A 98 23.99 2.23 -4.17
C PHE A 98 23.48 3.67 -4.16
N GLU A 99 24.33 4.58 -3.76
CA GLU A 99 24.03 6.01 -3.79
C GLU A 99 25.25 6.75 -4.29
N ARG A 100 25.06 7.55 -5.34
CA ARG A 100 26.17 8.31 -5.90
C ARG A 100 26.51 9.46 -4.95
N PRO A 101 27.80 9.60 -4.60
CA PRO A 101 28.19 10.73 -3.73
C PRO A 101 27.92 12.07 -4.43
N ASP A 102 27.54 13.04 -3.65
CA ASP A 102 27.43 14.42 -4.13
C ASP A 102 28.82 14.98 -4.39
N ASN A 103 28.93 15.75 -5.46
CA ASN A 103 30.22 16.41 -5.84
C ASN A 103 30.20 17.85 -5.43
#